data_202be5a12a6de1a21c377834145b56f6
#
_entry.id   202be5a12a6de1a21c377834145b56f6
#
_cell.length_a   1.000
_cell.length_b   1.000
_cell.length_c   1.000
_cell.angle_alpha   90.00
_cell.angle_beta   90.00
_cell.angle_gamma   90.00
#
_symmetry.space_group_name_H-M   'P 1'
#
loop_
_entity.id
_entity.type
_entity.pdbx_description
1 polymer ?
#
loop_
_entity_poly.entity_id
_entity_poly.type
_entity_poly.pdbx_seq_one_letter_code
_entity_poly.pdbx_strand_id
1 'polypeptide(L)'
;MNKKVTLKDIAIMQSGIYMKTDSQGEVRYLQVKDVNSENKLDYTQIATVINTGINDKHWLKNGDLLFAAKGGSNYCIQYEGTERSTIASSSFIILNSATL
;
A
#
# COMPACT_ATOMS: atom_id res chain seq x y z
N MET A 1 14.09 -28.27 -13.56
CA MET A 1 13.39 -28.50 -12.30
C MET A 1 12.66 -27.28 -11.82
N ASN A 2 11.48 -27.47 -11.38
CA ASN A 2 10.72 -26.36 -10.83
C ASN A 2 11.12 -26.09 -9.41
N LYS A 3 11.62 -24.92 -9.19
CA LYS A 3 11.88 -24.49 -7.85
C LYS A 3 10.60 -23.97 -7.24
N LYS A 4 10.19 -24.57 -6.16
CA LYS A 4 9.00 -24.11 -5.47
C LYS A 4 9.35 -22.88 -4.67
N VAL A 5 8.72 -21.76 -5.00
CA VAL A 5 8.97 -20.48 -4.34
C VAL A 5 7.70 -20.07 -3.61
N THR A 6 7.85 -19.57 -2.40
CA THR A 6 6.72 -19.06 -1.63
C THR A 6 6.75 -17.55 -1.64
N LEU A 7 5.66 -16.92 -1.22
CA LEU A 7 5.63 -15.48 -1.08
C LEU A 7 6.70 -14.99 -0.13
N LYS A 8 7.03 -15.80 0.85
CA LYS A 8 8.07 -15.47 1.80
C LYS A 8 9.43 -15.35 1.14
N ASP A 9 9.65 -16.11 0.06
CA ASP A 9 10.93 -16.13 -0.63
C ASP A 9 11.02 -15.04 -1.70
N ILE A 10 9.88 -14.65 -2.28
CA ILE A 10 9.90 -13.75 -3.43
C ILE A 10 9.40 -12.36 -3.10
N ALA A 11 8.75 -12.18 -1.95
CA ALA A 11 8.21 -10.90 -1.57
C ALA A 11 8.15 -10.81 -0.06
N ILE A 12 8.27 -9.59 0.44
CA ILE A 12 8.10 -9.33 1.86
C ILE A 12 6.66 -8.91 2.06
N MET A 13 5.94 -9.64 2.90
CA MET A 13 4.54 -9.36 3.20
C MET A 13 4.45 -8.66 4.53
N GLN A 14 3.74 -7.55 4.58
CA GLN A 14 3.58 -6.77 5.81
C GLN A 14 2.28 -6.02 5.80
N SER A 15 1.79 -5.65 6.98
CA SER A 15 0.62 -4.76 7.04
C SER A 15 1.06 -3.33 6.81
N GLY A 16 0.11 -2.52 6.33
CA GLY A 16 0.29 -1.07 6.34
C GLY A 16 0.31 -0.56 7.77
N ILE A 17 0.36 0.74 7.91
CA ILE A 17 0.51 1.39 9.21
C ILE A 17 -0.71 2.27 9.48
N TYR A 18 -1.18 2.27 10.74
CA TYR A 18 -2.23 3.20 11.15
C TYR A 18 -1.62 4.56 11.42
N MET A 19 -2.20 5.59 10.82
CA MET A 19 -1.78 6.97 11.04
C MET A 19 -3.02 7.84 11.12
N LYS A 20 -2.95 8.86 11.93
CA LYS A 20 -4.00 9.87 11.98
C LYS A 20 -3.79 10.84 10.83
N THR A 21 -4.85 11.07 10.06
CA THR A 21 -4.76 12.01 8.94
C THR A 21 -4.60 13.44 9.41
N ASP A 22 -3.89 14.24 8.63
CA ASP A 22 -3.63 15.62 8.95
C ASP A 22 -3.46 16.41 7.66
N SER A 23 -4.26 17.46 7.48
CA SER A 23 -4.21 18.25 6.25
C SER A 23 -2.88 18.99 6.08
N GLN A 24 -2.08 19.10 7.13
CA GLN A 24 -0.74 19.69 7.06
C GLN A 24 0.32 18.66 6.72
N GLY A 25 -0.08 17.40 6.52
CA GLY A 25 0.85 16.33 6.25
C GLY A 25 1.45 16.43 4.85
N GLU A 26 2.65 15.89 4.71
CA GLU A 26 3.36 15.85 3.45
C GLU A 26 3.41 14.44 2.85
N VAL A 27 2.93 13.43 3.56
CA VAL A 27 2.96 12.03 3.11
C VAL A 27 1.56 11.62 2.69
N ARG A 28 1.44 11.04 1.49
CA ARG A 28 0.15 10.53 1.03
C ARG A 28 -0.17 9.22 1.74
N TYR A 29 -1.41 9.08 2.17
CA TYR A 29 -1.86 7.97 3.00
C TYR A 29 -3.02 7.26 2.31
N LEU A 30 -2.72 6.13 1.68
CA LEU A 30 -3.72 5.36 0.95
C LEU A 30 -4.61 4.60 1.93
N GLN A 31 -5.90 4.70 1.71
CA GLN A 31 -6.91 4.03 2.51
C GLN A 31 -7.83 3.23 1.60
N VAL A 32 -8.57 2.30 2.17
CA VAL A 32 -9.51 1.49 1.39
C VAL A 32 -10.52 2.36 0.65
N LYS A 33 -10.88 3.51 1.20
CA LYS A 33 -11.79 4.45 0.53
C LYS A 33 -11.25 4.95 -0.81
N ASP A 34 -9.94 4.86 -1.01
CA ASP A 34 -9.32 5.35 -2.25
C ASP A 34 -9.36 4.32 -3.37
N VAL A 35 -9.93 3.15 -3.11
CA VAL A 35 -10.13 2.13 -4.14
C VAL A 35 -11.49 2.35 -4.76
N ASN A 36 -11.51 2.54 -6.07
CA ASN A 36 -12.77 2.80 -6.78
C ASN A 36 -13.49 1.49 -7.14
N SER A 37 -14.64 1.63 -7.79
CA SER A 37 -15.48 0.49 -8.15
C SER A 37 -14.83 -0.45 -9.16
N GLU A 38 -13.77 -0.01 -9.81
CA GLU A 38 -13.03 -0.83 -10.77
C GLU A 38 -11.80 -1.50 -10.13
N ASN A 39 -11.71 -1.46 -8.81
CA ASN A 39 -10.58 -2.00 -8.05
C ASN A 39 -9.26 -1.36 -8.42
N LYS A 40 -9.29 -0.05 -8.66
CA LYS A 40 -8.12 0.74 -8.94
C LYS A 40 -8.01 1.88 -7.94
N LEU A 41 -6.80 2.34 -7.72
CA LEU A 41 -6.58 3.46 -6.81
C LEU A 41 -6.98 4.76 -7.49
N ASP A 42 -7.73 5.55 -6.75
CA ASP A 42 -8.09 6.90 -7.18
C ASP A 42 -7.19 7.86 -6.42
N TYR A 43 -6.28 8.50 -7.13
CA TYR A 43 -5.28 9.36 -6.52
C TYR A 43 -5.74 10.78 -6.31
N THR A 44 -7.01 11.09 -6.57
CA THR A 44 -7.49 12.47 -6.58
C THR A 44 -7.79 13.04 -5.21
N GLN A 45 -8.12 12.18 -4.24
CA GLN A 45 -8.52 12.66 -2.91
C GLN A 45 -7.84 11.88 -1.80
N ILE A 46 -6.56 11.62 -1.98
CA ILE A 46 -5.80 10.87 -0.99
C ILE A 46 -5.48 11.77 0.20
N ALA A 47 -5.81 11.29 1.39
CA ALA A 47 -5.48 12.00 2.62
C ALA A 47 -3.96 12.05 2.82
N THR A 48 -3.53 12.93 3.70
CA THR A 48 -2.12 13.05 4.04
C THR A 48 -1.92 12.84 5.53
N VAL A 49 -0.68 12.53 5.89
CA VAL A 49 -0.28 12.38 7.29
C VAL A 49 1.06 13.07 7.49
N ILE A 50 1.34 13.39 8.75
CA ILE A 50 2.63 13.97 9.13
C ILE A 50 3.68 12.85 9.09
N ASN A 51 4.85 13.16 8.56
CA ASN A 51 5.94 12.18 8.50
C ASN A 51 6.58 12.03 9.87
N THR A 52 5.98 11.17 10.70
CA THR A 52 6.50 10.90 12.02
C THR A 52 6.27 9.43 12.34
N GLY A 53 7.31 8.74 12.79
CA GLY A 53 7.22 7.33 13.14
C GLY A 53 7.08 6.38 11.97
N ILE A 54 7.37 6.83 10.75
CA ILE A 54 7.26 5.99 9.56
C ILE A 54 8.61 5.32 9.31
N ASN A 55 8.61 3.98 9.27
CA ASN A 55 9.81 3.21 8.98
C ASN A 55 9.99 3.04 7.48
N ASP A 56 11.22 2.77 7.07
CA ASP A 56 11.55 2.59 5.66
C ASP A 56 10.68 1.52 4.99
N LYS A 57 10.33 0.48 5.73
CA LYS A 57 9.53 -0.61 5.18
C LYS A 57 8.11 -0.21 4.83
N HIS A 58 7.63 0.90 5.33
CA HIS A 58 6.26 1.36 5.07
C HIS A 58 6.12 2.15 3.78
N TRP A 59 7.22 2.64 3.23
CA TRP A 59 7.16 3.42 2.00
C TRP A 59 6.83 2.53 0.83
N LEU A 60 5.78 2.90 0.10
CA LEU A 60 5.37 2.14 -1.08
C LEU A 60 6.31 2.44 -2.23
N LYS A 61 6.56 1.39 -3.01
CA LYS A 61 7.39 1.49 -4.20
C LYS A 61 6.57 1.06 -5.41
N ASN A 62 6.95 1.57 -6.56
CA ASN A 62 6.27 1.20 -7.80
C ASN A 62 6.25 -0.31 -7.95
N GLY A 63 5.07 -0.85 -8.19
CA GLY A 63 4.91 -2.28 -8.36
C GLY A 63 4.50 -3.04 -7.11
N ASP A 64 4.51 -2.39 -5.94
CA ASP A 64 4.03 -3.04 -4.73
C ASP A 64 2.57 -3.43 -4.88
N LEU A 65 2.20 -4.59 -4.34
CA LEU A 65 0.83 -5.07 -4.39
C LEU A 65 0.15 -4.81 -3.05
N LEU A 66 -1.06 -4.31 -3.13
CA LEU A 66 -1.87 -3.99 -1.96
C LEU A 66 -3.08 -4.90 -1.92
N PHE A 67 -3.24 -5.65 -0.84
CA PHE A 67 -4.37 -6.54 -0.65
C PHE A 67 -5.29 -5.98 0.42
N ALA A 68 -6.58 -6.01 0.17
CA ALA A 68 -7.56 -5.55 1.14
C ALA A 68 -8.88 -6.26 0.94
N ALA A 69 -9.73 -6.18 1.97
CA ALA A 69 -11.10 -6.65 1.91
C ALA A 69 -12.01 -5.43 2.03
N LYS A 70 -13.03 -5.38 1.19
CA LYS A 70 -14.00 -4.30 1.20
C LYS A 70 -15.35 -4.84 0.77
N GLY A 71 -16.38 -4.60 1.59
CA GLY A 71 -17.72 -5.02 1.25
C GLY A 71 -17.88 -6.52 1.04
N GLY A 72 -17.11 -7.31 1.77
CA GLY A 72 -17.17 -8.78 1.64
C GLY A 72 -16.34 -9.33 0.50
N SER A 73 -15.66 -8.48 -0.26
CA SER A 73 -14.79 -8.90 -1.37
C SER A 73 -13.35 -8.64 -1.04
N ASN A 74 -12.49 -9.53 -1.51
CA ASN A 74 -11.04 -9.35 -1.43
C ASN A 74 -10.54 -8.87 -2.77
N TYR A 75 -9.56 -8.00 -2.75
CA TYR A 75 -8.97 -7.51 -3.99
C TYR A 75 -7.49 -7.22 -3.82
N CYS A 76 -6.82 -7.17 -4.96
CA CYS A 76 -5.40 -6.88 -5.03
C CYS A 76 -5.20 -5.74 -6.02
N ILE A 77 -4.45 -4.74 -5.60
CA ILE A 77 -4.19 -3.56 -6.41
C ILE A 77 -2.71 -3.35 -6.51
N GLN A 78 -2.23 -3.03 -7.70
CA GLN A 78 -0.82 -2.69 -7.87
C GLN A 78 -0.65 -1.19 -7.69
N TYR A 79 0.26 -0.82 -6.80
CA TYR A 79 0.60 0.59 -6.60
C TYR A 79 1.50 1.05 -7.75
N GLU A 80 1.09 2.11 -8.42
CA GLU A 80 1.90 2.72 -9.45
C GLU A 80 2.61 3.91 -8.83
N GLY A 81 3.89 3.73 -8.59
CA GLY A 81 4.69 4.70 -7.89
C GLY A 81 4.77 6.02 -8.63
N THR A 82 4.85 7.06 -7.84
CA THR A 82 5.12 8.39 -8.33
C THR A 82 6.28 8.93 -7.52
N GLU A 83 6.61 10.18 -7.73
CA GLU A 83 7.69 10.81 -6.99
C GLU A 83 7.30 11.13 -5.56
N ARG A 84 6.02 11.06 -5.23
CA ARG A 84 5.56 11.44 -3.90
C ARG A 84 5.64 10.28 -2.93
N SER A 85 6.11 10.58 -1.73
CA SER A 85 6.16 9.61 -0.64
C SER A 85 4.75 9.18 -0.28
N THR A 86 4.50 7.88 -0.29
CA THR A 86 3.18 7.32 -0.06
C THR A 86 3.29 6.09 0.84
N ILE A 87 2.36 5.96 1.76
CA ILE A 87 2.23 4.80 2.63
C ILE A 87 0.79 4.30 2.55
N ALA A 88 0.56 3.07 2.99
CA ALA A 88 -0.77 2.49 3.01
C ALA A 88 -1.24 2.29 4.45
N SER A 89 -2.54 2.38 4.65
CA SER A 89 -3.13 2.20 5.97
C SER A 89 -3.06 0.74 6.41
N SER A 90 -3.29 0.51 7.70
CA SER A 90 -3.26 -0.83 8.27
C SER A 90 -4.36 -1.75 7.74
N SER A 91 -5.30 -1.21 6.97
CA SER A 91 -6.31 -2.03 6.30
C SER A 91 -5.75 -2.80 5.11
N PHE A 92 -4.55 -2.46 4.67
CA PHE A 92 -3.90 -3.14 3.55
C PHE A 92 -2.82 -4.09 4.03
N ILE A 93 -2.65 -5.17 3.29
CA ILE A 93 -1.46 -6.01 3.38
C ILE A 93 -0.64 -5.71 2.13
N ILE A 94 0.64 -5.47 2.33
CA ILE A 94 1.53 -5.02 1.28
C ILE A 94 2.48 -6.14 0.90
N LEU A 95 2.56 -6.45 -0.40
CA LEU A 95 3.59 -7.33 -0.92
C LEU A 95 4.61 -6.47 -1.64
N ASN A 96 5.81 -6.46 -1.08
CA ASN A 96 6.89 -5.64 -1.61
C ASN A 96 7.41 -6.26 -2.90
N SER A 97 7.55 -5.45 -3.94
CA SER A 97 7.97 -5.92 -5.26
C SER A 97 9.48 -6.04 -5.41
N ALA A 98 10.24 -5.72 -4.39
CA ALA A 98 11.71 -5.65 -4.50
C ALA A 98 12.36 -6.94 -4.97
N THR A 99 11.74 -8.07 -4.71
CA THR A 99 12.30 -9.37 -5.05
C THR A 99 11.57 -10.07 -6.19
N LEU A 100 10.62 -9.42 -6.79
CA LEU A 100 9.84 -10.02 -7.87
C LEU A 100 10.49 -9.83 -9.23
#